data_4294116cfe2cbbf96732fe78b027894f
#
_entry.id   4294116cfe2cbbf96732fe78b027894f
#
_cell.length_a   1.000
_cell.length_b   1.000
_cell.length_c   1.000
_cell.angle_alpha   90.00
_cell.angle_beta   90.00
_cell.angle_gamma   90.00
#
_symmetry.space_group_name_H-M   'P 1'
#
loop_
_entity.id
_entity.type
_entity.pdbx_description
1 polymer ?
#
loop_
_entity_poly.entity_id
_entity_poly.type
_entity_poly.pdbx_seq_one_letter_code
_entity_poly.pdbx_strand_id
1 'polypeptide(L)'
;GGSKVEILKTDTGYQLQVNGESFYIKGAGIDDHYDVLAASGGNSIRTWGVGKWEEVFEMAEQYNLYVCAGIWLGQERQGFDYSDPDAVRQQFEKYKPYILKYKDHPNLLMWGVGNELNSFYTNTTVWNAVEEFARYIDEVDGNHPTMTATAFIERREAELIKNQCPSIDILALNAYAGLPVVADWLNDFGWTKPYILGEWGTFGHWEASKTSWNEPIEFTSKEKADLYLSEYQNHILPHENCLGAYAFFWGNKQERTSTWYSLFLKNGGKTQTVDVLHYLWKNEWPENRAPVLDSLRLDGKNAH
;
A
#
# COMPACT_ATOMS: atom_id res chain seq x y z
N GLY A 1 4.41 1.85 26.48
CA GLY A 1 3.14 2.44 26.04
C GLY A 1 2.98 2.39 24.55
N GLY A 2 1.76 2.64 24.07
CA GLY A 2 1.45 2.67 22.64
C GLY A 2 2.15 3.79 21.88
N SER A 3 2.23 3.65 20.57
CA SER A 3 2.74 4.69 19.69
C SER A 3 1.76 5.87 19.63
N LYS A 4 2.29 7.05 19.33
CA LYS A 4 1.49 8.23 19.02
C LYS A 4 1.90 8.75 17.64
N VAL A 5 0.94 8.78 16.72
CA VAL A 5 1.16 9.15 15.33
C VAL A 5 0.32 10.37 14.99
N GLU A 6 0.97 11.42 14.52
CA GLU A 6 0.33 12.69 14.19
C GLU A 6 0.65 13.11 12.76
N ILE A 7 -0.29 13.82 12.15
CA ILE A 7 -0.09 14.47 10.87
C ILE A 7 0.03 15.97 11.13
N LEU A 8 1.15 16.56 10.73
CA LEU A 8 1.40 17.99 10.85
C LEU A 8 1.33 18.65 9.47
N LYS A 9 0.67 19.79 9.41
CA LYS A 9 0.69 20.62 8.22
C LYS A 9 2.00 21.42 8.18
N THR A 10 2.68 21.38 7.04
CA THR A 10 3.89 22.15 6.76
C THR A 10 3.56 23.31 5.81
N ASP A 11 4.54 24.17 5.50
CA ASP A 11 4.34 25.27 4.55
C ASP A 11 3.99 24.80 3.13
N THR A 12 4.41 23.58 2.77
CA THR A 12 4.31 23.05 1.41
C THR A 12 3.48 21.77 1.31
N GLY A 13 3.09 21.17 2.44
CA GLY A 13 2.33 19.94 2.44
C GLY A 13 2.08 19.40 3.84
N TYR A 14 2.41 18.14 4.06
CA TYR A 14 2.18 17.44 5.33
C TYR A 14 3.40 16.62 5.73
N GLN A 15 3.52 16.37 7.03
CA GLN A 15 4.52 15.52 7.62
C GLN A 15 3.86 14.58 8.61
N LEU A 16 4.19 13.30 8.52
CA LEU A 16 3.83 12.32 9.53
C LEU A 16 4.89 12.32 10.63
N GLN A 17 4.44 12.23 11.88
CA GLN A 17 5.33 12.07 13.04
C GLN A 17 4.92 10.85 13.84
N VAL A 18 5.91 10.10 14.28
CA VAL A 18 5.76 8.97 15.20
C VAL A 18 6.51 9.30 16.46
N ASN A 19 5.78 9.35 17.58
CA ASN A 19 6.36 9.68 18.89
C ASN A 19 7.17 10.99 18.88
N GLY A 20 6.69 11.98 18.14
CA GLY A 20 7.31 13.29 18.01
C GLY A 20 8.44 13.41 16.97
N GLU A 21 8.81 12.32 16.32
CA GLU A 21 9.85 12.30 15.31
C GLU A 21 9.26 12.20 13.90
N SER A 22 9.86 12.93 12.97
CA SER A 22 9.52 12.89 11.55
C SER A 22 9.59 11.46 11.00
N PHE A 23 8.55 11.06 10.27
CA PHE A 23 8.45 9.70 9.73
C PHE A 23 7.93 9.75 8.29
N TYR A 24 8.81 9.48 7.34
CA TYR A 24 8.41 9.29 5.95
C TYR A 24 8.20 7.80 5.69
N ILE A 25 7.04 7.41 5.18
CA ILE A 25 6.70 6.00 5.00
C ILE A 25 7.55 5.39 3.89
N LYS A 26 8.40 4.45 4.26
CA LYS A 26 9.22 3.61 3.38
C LYS A 26 8.74 2.17 3.55
N GLY A 27 7.67 1.84 2.88
CA GLY A 27 6.90 0.65 3.20
C GLY A 27 6.74 -0.34 2.07
N ALA A 28 6.20 -1.48 2.46
CA ALA A 28 5.81 -2.54 1.53
C ALA A 28 4.58 -3.31 2.04
N GLY A 29 3.78 -3.78 1.11
CA GLY A 29 2.82 -4.85 1.35
C GLY A 29 3.59 -6.17 1.38
N ILE A 30 3.48 -6.93 2.46
CA ILE A 30 4.46 -7.96 2.81
C ILE A 30 3.78 -9.25 3.29
N ASP A 31 4.40 -10.39 2.96
CA ASP A 31 4.06 -11.67 3.57
C ASP A 31 5.27 -12.36 4.23
N ASP A 32 6.49 -11.95 3.91
CA ASP A 32 7.73 -12.52 4.43
C ASP A 32 8.90 -11.54 4.23
N HIS A 33 10.12 -11.93 4.64
CA HIS A 33 11.35 -11.15 4.47
C HIS A 33 11.34 -9.80 5.22
N TYR A 34 10.82 -9.81 6.44
CA TYR A 34 10.80 -8.62 7.32
C TYR A 34 12.21 -8.10 7.64
N ASP A 35 13.16 -9.02 7.84
CA ASP A 35 14.56 -8.73 8.08
C ASP A 35 15.20 -7.96 6.91
N VAL A 36 14.91 -8.39 5.69
CA VAL A 36 15.40 -7.73 4.47
C VAL A 36 14.76 -6.35 4.30
N LEU A 37 13.48 -6.21 4.63
CA LEU A 37 12.80 -4.90 4.61
C LEU A 37 13.49 -3.89 5.53
N ALA A 38 13.72 -4.27 6.77
CA ALA A 38 14.41 -3.44 7.76
C ALA A 38 15.85 -3.12 7.32
N ALA A 39 16.60 -4.13 6.88
CA ALA A 39 17.98 -3.96 6.39
C ALA A 39 18.07 -3.06 5.15
N SER A 40 17.03 -3.01 4.34
CA SER A 40 16.95 -2.15 3.16
C SER A 40 16.54 -0.70 3.47
N GLY A 41 16.29 -0.38 4.73
CA GLY A 41 15.84 0.96 5.14
C GLY A 41 14.32 1.13 5.14
N GLY A 42 13.56 0.06 4.93
CA GLY A 42 12.12 0.06 5.09
C GLY A 42 11.73 0.27 6.55
N ASN A 43 10.61 0.94 6.80
CA ASN A 43 10.16 1.29 8.14
C ASN A 43 8.69 0.95 8.40
N SER A 44 7.96 0.49 7.40
CA SER A 44 6.52 0.25 7.54
C SER A 44 6.04 -0.94 6.73
N ILE A 45 5.03 -1.61 7.28
CA ILE A 45 4.36 -2.77 6.70
C ILE A 45 2.90 -2.41 6.49
N ARG A 46 2.34 -2.72 5.32
CA ARG A 46 0.92 -2.65 5.09
C ARG A 46 0.30 -4.04 5.09
N THR A 47 -0.81 -4.18 5.83
CA THR A 47 -1.71 -5.34 5.78
C THR A 47 -3.07 -4.93 5.22
N TRP A 48 -3.82 -5.89 4.70
CA TRP A 48 -5.16 -5.67 4.14
C TRP A 48 -6.28 -6.17 5.04
N GLY A 49 -5.99 -7.18 5.87
CA GLY A 49 -6.94 -7.79 6.79
C GLY A 49 -6.30 -8.25 8.08
N VAL A 50 -7.13 -8.69 9.03
CA VAL A 50 -6.73 -8.99 10.40
C VAL A 50 -6.09 -10.38 10.60
N GLY A 51 -6.13 -11.22 9.59
CA GLY A 51 -5.84 -12.67 9.74
C GLY A 51 -4.43 -12.99 10.22
N LYS A 52 -3.45 -12.13 9.97
CA LYS A 52 -2.05 -12.32 10.36
C LYS A 52 -1.52 -11.23 11.30
N TRP A 53 -2.37 -10.44 11.91
CA TRP A 53 -1.92 -9.32 12.73
C TRP A 53 -1.03 -9.75 13.89
N GLU A 54 -1.32 -10.87 14.53
CA GLU A 54 -0.49 -11.36 15.64
C GLU A 54 0.98 -11.56 15.19
N GLU A 55 1.19 -12.27 14.09
CA GLU A 55 2.52 -12.48 13.51
C GLU A 55 3.15 -11.17 13.01
N VAL A 56 2.37 -10.35 12.30
CA VAL A 56 2.86 -9.09 11.71
C VAL A 56 3.34 -8.12 12.79
N PHE A 57 2.57 -7.94 13.87
CA PHE A 57 2.96 -7.05 14.95
C PHE A 57 4.15 -7.59 15.74
N GLU A 58 4.27 -8.91 15.90
CA GLU A 58 5.45 -9.55 16.50
C GLU A 58 6.71 -9.28 15.65
N MET A 59 6.63 -9.45 14.34
CA MET A 59 7.74 -9.13 13.43
C MET A 59 8.05 -7.64 13.43
N ALA A 60 7.04 -6.79 13.51
CA ALA A 60 7.22 -5.34 13.58
C ALA A 60 8.00 -4.93 14.84
N GLU A 61 7.70 -5.53 15.98
CA GLU A 61 8.48 -5.32 17.22
C GLU A 61 9.93 -5.78 17.03
N GLN A 62 10.13 -6.97 16.47
CA GLN A 62 11.46 -7.54 16.31
C GLN A 62 12.36 -6.68 15.40
N TYR A 63 11.82 -6.14 14.33
CA TYR A 63 12.57 -5.41 13.31
C TYR A 63 12.37 -3.89 13.35
N ASN A 64 11.69 -3.37 14.35
CA ASN A 64 11.39 -1.94 14.51
C ASN A 64 10.68 -1.34 13.28
N LEU A 65 9.64 -2.03 12.83
CA LEU A 65 8.77 -1.60 11.74
C LEU A 65 7.44 -1.12 12.31
N TYR A 66 6.75 -0.24 11.58
CA TYR A 66 5.43 0.27 11.95
C TYR A 66 4.36 -0.26 11.01
N VAL A 67 3.21 -0.62 11.57
CA VAL A 67 2.16 -1.34 10.84
C VAL A 67 1.04 -0.39 10.44
N CYS A 68 0.74 -0.34 9.14
CA CYS A 68 -0.53 0.12 8.62
C CYS A 68 -1.50 -1.06 8.68
N ALA A 69 -2.35 -1.08 9.71
CA ALA A 69 -3.20 -2.21 10.03
C ALA A 69 -4.49 -2.16 9.24
N GLY A 70 -4.62 -3.02 8.25
CA GLY A 70 -5.78 -3.09 7.36
C GLY A 70 -6.94 -3.85 7.95
N ILE A 71 -8.11 -3.24 7.88
CA ILE A 71 -9.41 -3.85 8.20
C ILE A 71 -10.10 -4.15 6.88
N TRP A 72 -10.31 -5.44 6.59
CA TRP A 72 -10.94 -5.83 5.34
C TRP A 72 -12.44 -5.65 5.41
N LEU A 73 -12.94 -4.63 4.73
CA LEU A 73 -14.38 -4.44 4.53
C LEU A 73 -14.84 -5.18 3.27
N GLY A 74 -16.02 -5.78 3.34
CA GLY A 74 -16.61 -6.50 2.21
C GLY A 74 -16.73 -5.61 0.98
N GLN A 75 -16.39 -6.16 -0.18
CA GLN A 75 -16.49 -5.47 -1.47
C GLN A 75 -17.80 -5.86 -2.16
N GLU A 76 -18.48 -4.89 -2.73
CA GLU A 76 -19.72 -5.14 -3.50
C GLU A 76 -19.48 -6.11 -4.66
N ARG A 77 -18.36 -5.99 -5.35
CA ARG A 77 -17.95 -6.90 -6.45
C ARG A 77 -17.83 -8.37 -6.00
N GLN A 78 -17.64 -8.60 -4.70
CA GLN A 78 -17.53 -9.93 -4.09
C GLN A 78 -18.80 -10.34 -3.34
N GLY A 79 -19.88 -9.59 -3.50
CA GLY A 79 -21.19 -9.95 -2.99
C GLY A 79 -21.60 -9.27 -1.68
N PHE A 80 -20.84 -8.30 -1.15
CA PHE A 80 -21.27 -7.58 0.04
C PHE A 80 -22.34 -6.52 -0.31
N ASP A 81 -23.46 -6.56 0.38
CA ASP A 81 -24.57 -5.63 0.18
C ASP A 81 -24.61 -4.56 1.28
N TYR A 82 -24.17 -3.34 0.93
CA TYR A 82 -24.21 -2.20 1.85
C TYR A 82 -25.62 -1.62 2.07
N SER A 83 -26.62 -2.13 1.38
CA SER A 83 -28.04 -1.82 1.66
C SER A 83 -28.65 -2.72 2.74
N ASP A 84 -27.93 -3.77 3.14
CA ASP A 84 -28.33 -4.66 4.23
C ASP A 84 -27.78 -4.15 5.56
N PRO A 85 -28.63 -3.54 6.43
CA PRO A 85 -28.15 -2.98 7.69
C PRO A 85 -27.64 -4.04 8.66
N ASP A 86 -28.12 -5.27 8.59
CA ASP A 86 -27.67 -6.36 9.45
C ASP A 86 -26.25 -6.80 9.05
N ALA A 87 -25.97 -6.93 7.75
CA ALA A 87 -24.66 -7.25 7.25
C ALA A 87 -23.63 -6.17 7.62
N VAL A 88 -23.98 -4.90 7.46
CA VAL A 88 -23.14 -3.75 7.83
C VAL A 88 -22.85 -3.75 9.32
N ARG A 89 -23.87 -4.00 10.16
CA ARG A 89 -23.73 -4.08 11.61
C ARG A 89 -22.84 -5.25 12.03
N GLN A 90 -23.04 -6.41 11.48
CA GLN A 90 -22.22 -7.60 11.78
C GLN A 90 -20.76 -7.37 11.43
N GLN A 91 -20.47 -6.75 10.29
CA GLN A 91 -19.12 -6.38 9.89
C GLN A 91 -18.49 -5.42 10.90
N PHE A 92 -19.19 -4.39 11.28
CA PHE A 92 -18.71 -3.41 12.26
C PHE A 92 -18.40 -4.05 13.61
N GLU A 93 -19.31 -4.82 14.16
CA GLU A 93 -19.13 -5.51 15.44
C GLU A 93 -18.00 -6.55 15.41
N LYS A 94 -17.77 -7.19 14.26
CA LYS A 94 -16.69 -8.17 14.06
C LYS A 94 -15.31 -7.56 14.30
N TYR A 95 -15.08 -6.34 13.84
CA TYR A 95 -13.75 -5.73 13.86
C TYR A 95 -13.45 -4.88 15.09
N LYS A 96 -14.45 -4.46 15.84
CA LYS A 96 -14.25 -3.71 17.08
C LYS A 96 -13.25 -4.34 18.06
N PRO A 97 -13.32 -5.66 18.36
CA PRO A 97 -12.36 -6.29 19.27
C PRO A 97 -10.91 -6.19 18.79
N TYR A 98 -10.68 -6.25 17.49
CA TYR A 98 -9.33 -6.10 16.90
C TYR A 98 -8.80 -4.69 17.12
N ILE A 99 -9.61 -3.67 16.90
CA ILE A 99 -9.23 -2.28 17.12
C ILE A 99 -8.88 -2.07 18.59
N LEU A 100 -9.72 -2.51 19.51
CA LEU A 100 -9.48 -2.38 20.95
C LEU A 100 -8.22 -3.12 21.42
N LYS A 101 -7.92 -4.27 20.82
CA LYS A 101 -6.75 -5.08 21.18
C LYS A 101 -5.44 -4.42 20.75
N TYR A 102 -5.40 -3.78 19.57
CA TYR A 102 -4.15 -3.31 18.98
C TYR A 102 -3.93 -1.79 19.07
N LYS A 103 -4.92 -1.01 19.48
CA LYS A 103 -4.81 0.46 19.54
C LYS A 103 -3.66 0.99 20.38
N ASP A 104 -3.22 0.24 21.37
CA ASP A 104 -2.13 0.61 22.27
C ASP A 104 -0.82 -0.10 21.95
N HIS A 105 -0.72 -0.75 20.79
CA HIS A 105 0.50 -1.41 20.35
C HIS A 105 1.59 -0.40 20.00
N PRO A 106 2.84 -0.59 20.46
CA PRO A 106 3.92 0.39 20.20
C PRO A 106 4.33 0.52 18.73
N ASN A 107 3.98 -0.45 17.89
CA ASN A 107 4.34 -0.47 16.47
C ASN A 107 3.14 -0.24 15.52
N LEU A 108 2.03 0.25 16.03
CA LEU A 108 0.91 0.68 15.17
C LEU A 108 1.22 2.04 14.56
N LEU A 109 1.08 2.17 13.24
CA LEU A 109 1.24 3.43 12.53
C LEU A 109 -0.11 4.09 12.25
N MET A 110 -0.99 3.37 11.62
CA MET A 110 -2.32 3.84 11.22
C MET A 110 -3.27 2.67 10.96
N TRP A 111 -4.55 2.99 10.87
CA TRP A 111 -5.59 2.04 10.51
C TRP A 111 -5.99 2.20 9.05
N GLY A 112 -6.04 1.08 8.32
CA GLY A 112 -6.57 1.04 6.97
C GLY A 112 -8.01 0.54 6.96
N VAL A 113 -8.95 1.39 6.59
CA VAL A 113 -10.37 1.08 6.62
C VAL A 113 -10.85 0.76 5.21
N GLY A 114 -10.86 -0.50 4.85
CA GLY A 114 -11.26 -0.99 3.55
C GLY A 114 -10.17 -0.87 2.47
N ASN A 115 -10.31 -1.69 1.43
CA ASN A 115 -9.42 -1.69 0.28
C ASN A 115 -10.22 -1.85 -1.02
N GLU A 116 -10.00 -0.93 -1.95
CA GLU A 116 -10.58 -0.95 -3.29
C GLU A 116 -12.11 -1.12 -3.31
N LEU A 117 -12.78 -0.50 -2.36
CA LEU A 117 -14.25 -0.54 -2.25
C LEU A 117 -14.94 0.12 -3.44
N ASN A 118 -14.21 0.94 -4.20
CA ASN A 118 -14.66 1.61 -5.41
C ASN A 118 -14.56 0.76 -6.69
N SER A 119 -14.03 -0.46 -6.60
CA SER A 119 -13.90 -1.33 -7.77
C SER A 119 -15.22 -2.02 -8.10
N PHE A 120 -15.74 -1.77 -9.32
CA PHE A 120 -16.97 -2.41 -9.81
C PHE A 120 -18.12 -2.36 -8.78
N TYR A 121 -18.42 -1.16 -8.30
CA TYR A 121 -19.46 -0.92 -7.31
C TYR A 121 -20.49 0.09 -7.82
N THR A 122 -21.68 0.06 -7.22
CA THR A 122 -22.75 1.00 -7.52
C THR A 122 -23.29 1.69 -6.28
N ASN A 123 -23.21 1.04 -5.11
CA ASN A 123 -23.80 1.53 -3.88
C ASN A 123 -22.82 2.42 -3.10
N THR A 124 -23.02 3.73 -3.18
CA THR A 124 -22.17 4.73 -2.52
C THR A 124 -22.34 4.80 -1.01
N THR A 125 -23.31 4.07 -0.43
CA THR A 125 -23.44 3.98 1.03
C THR A 125 -22.31 3.20 1.68
N VAL A 126 -21.45 2.53 0.91
CA VAL A 126 -20.22 1.94 1.41
C VAL A 126 -19.34 2.97 2.15
N TRP A 127 -19.34 4.21 1.70
CA TRP A 127 -18.56 5.28 2.32
C TRP A 127 -19.10 5.66 3.71
N ASN A 128 -20.38 5.49 3.95
CA ASN A 128 -20.95 5.65 5.29
C ASN A 128 -20.43 4.59 6.26
N ALA A 129 -20.23 3.36 5.79
CA ALA A 129 -19.65 2.29 6.59
C ALA A 129 -18.18 2.58 6.91
N VAL A 130 -17.43 3.10 5.96
CA VAL A 130 -16.04 3.56 6.17
C VAL A 130 -15.99 4.66 7.23
N GLU A 131 -16.86 5.66 7.14
CA GLU A 131 -16.94 6.76 8.11
C GLU A 131 -17.30 6.26 9.52
N GLU A 132 -18.21 5.30 9.63
CA GLU A 132 -18.57 4.71 10.92
C GLU A 132 -17.37 4.08 11.62
N PHE A 133 -16.55 3.33 10.90
CA PHE A 133 -15.28 2.80 11.43
C PHE A 133 -14.31 3.90 11.82
N ALA A 134 -14.12 4.90 10.97
CA ALA A 134 -13.19 6.00 11.24
C ALA A 134 -13.61 6.79 12.49
N ARG A 135 -14.88 7.07 12.67
CA ARG A 135 -15.40 7.73 13.88
C ARG A 135 -15.20 6.88 15.13
N TYR A 136 -15.50 5.59 15.04
CA TYR A 136 -15.28 4.67 16.16
C TYR A 136 -13.81 4.64 16.57
N ILE A 137 -12.91 4.57 15.60
CA ILE A 137 -11.47 4.61 15.85
C ILE A 137 -11.08 5.92 16.54
N ASP A 138 -11.57 7.05 16.08
CA ASP A 138 -11.30 8.35 16.71
C ASP A 138 -11.80 8.40 18.17
N GLU A 139 -12.93 7.76 18.48
CA GLU A 139 -13.47 7.69 19.84
C GLU A 139 -12.60 6.84 20.78
N VAL A 140 -12.16 5.66 20.33
CA VAL A 140 -11.46 4.69 21.17
C VAL A 140 -9.95 4.80 21.12
N ASP A 141 -9.42 5.37 20.03
CA ASP A 141 -8.00 5.54 19.76
C ASP A 141 -7.71 6.95 19.22
N GLY A 142 -7.33 7.85 20.08
CA GLY A 142 -6.96 9.22 19.69
C GLY A 142 -5.52 9.38 19.21
N ASN A 143 -4.77 8.30 19.01
CA ASN A 143 -3.33 8.34 18.78
C ASN A 143 -2.90 7.91 17.37
N HIS A 144 -3.82 7.49 16.51
CA HIS A 144 -3.45 6.99 15.18
C HIS A 144 -4.41 7.49 14.12
N PRO A 145 -3.89 7.90 12.95
CA PRO A 145 -4.72 8.30 11.81
C PRO A 145 -5.38 7.10 11.15
N THR A 146 -6.41 7.41 10.37
CA THR A 146 -7.13 6.45 9.52
C THR A 146 -6.90 6.75 8.06
N MET A 147 -6.86 5.71 7.24
CA MET A 147 -6.87 5.81 5.79
C MET A 147 -7.93 4.89 5.19
N THR A 148 -8.36 5.17 3.98
CA THR A 148 -9.04 4.22 3.12
C THR A 148 -8.30 4.13 1.80
N ALA A 149 -8.19 2.93 1.23
CA ALA A 149 -7.46 2.69 0.00
C ALA A 149 -8.41 2.48 -1.17
N THR A 150 -8.17 3.21 -2.25
CA THR A 150 -8.95 3.10 -3.48
C THR A 150 -8.14 2.44 -4.59
N ALA A 151 -8.85 1.72 -5.48
CA ALA A 151 -8.29 1.34 -6.78
C ALA A 151 -8.20 2.61 -7.61
N PHE A 152 -7.00 3.17 -7.77
CA PHE A 152 -6.82 4.48 -8.38
C PHE A 152 -7.77 5.52 -7.77
N ILE A 153 -8.13 6.59 -8.49
CA ILE A 153 -9.14 7.55 -8.02
C ILE A 153 -9.76 8.29 -9.20
N GLU A 154 -11.08 8.49 -9.14
CA GLU A 154 -11.81 9.39 -10.03
C GLU A 154 -12.37 10.56 -9.23
N ARG A 155 -12.75 11.63 -9.92
CA ARG A 155 -13.32 12.84 -9.29
C ARG A 155 -14.51 12.50 -8.39
N ARG A 156 -15.42 11.67 -8.87
CA ARG A 156 -16.63 11.29 -8.13
C ARG A 156 -16.28 10.65 -6.77
N GLU A 157 -15.38 9.70 -6.76
CA GLU A 157 -14.97 8.98 -5.54
C GLU A 157 -14.20 9.90 -4.58
N ALA A 158 -13.32 10.78 -5.10
CA ALA A 158 -12.64 11.76 -4.28
C ALA A 158 -13.65 12.70 -3.57
N GLU A 159 -14.67 13.17 -4.28
CA GLU A 159 -15.73 14.00 -3.71
C GLU A 159 -16.60 13.24 -2.72
N LEU A 160 -16.97 12.00 -3.02
CA LEU A 160 -17.76 11.15 -2.12
C LEU A 160 -17.00 10.89 -0.81
N ILE A 161 -15.75 10.51 -0.88
CA ILE A 161 -14.92 10.25 0.32
C ILE A 161 -14.73 11.54 1.13
N LYS A 162 -14.43 12.64 0.46
CA LYS A 162 -14.30 13.95 1.12
C LYS A 162 -15.55 14.34 1.89
N ASN A 163 -16.73 14.13 1.31
CA ASN A 163 -18.00 14.56 1.88
C ASN A 163 -18.59 13.55 2.86
N GLN A 164 -18.48 12.25 2.57
CA GLN A 164 -19.08 11.18 3.39
C GLN A 164 -18.12 10.61 4.44
N CYS A 165 -16.81 10.78 4.26
CA CYS A 165 -15.79 10.26 5.18
C CYS A 165 -14.92 11.38 5.78
N PRO A 166 -15.51 12.39 6.47
CA PRO A 166 -14.71 13.49 7.02
C PRO A 166 -13.72 13.04 8.10
N SER A 167 -13.94 11.89 8.74
CA SER A 167 -13.05 11.35 9.76
C SER A 167 -11.87 10.55 9.18
N ILE A 168 -11.86 10.27 7.89
CA ILE A 168 -10.69 9.70 7.23
C ILE A 168 -9.62 10.77 7.06
N ASP A 169 -8.43 10.50 7.57
CA ASP A 169 -7.31 11.45 7.60
C ASP A 169 -6.47 11.41 6.32
N ILE A 170 -6.31 10.23 5.75
CA ILE A 170 -5.39 9.96 4.63
C ILE A 170 -6.14 9.18 3.54
N LEU A 171 -6.01 9.62 2.29
CA LEU A 171 -6.43 8.81 1.14
C LEU A 171 -5.26 7.96 0.67
N ALA A 172 -5.45 6.67 0.56
CA ALA A 172 -4.46 5.76 -0.01
C ALA A 172 -4.87 5.40 -1.44
N LEU A 173 -3.96 5.58 -2.39
CA LEU A 173 -4.18 5.21 -3.79
C LEU A 173 -3.39 3.94 -4.09
N ASN A 174 -4.06 2.93 -4.63
CA ASN A 174 -3.40 1.81 -5.27
C ASN A 174 -3.19 2.20 -6.73
N ALA A 175 -1.98 2.63 -7.08
CA ALA A 175 -1.68 3.20 -8.39
C ALA A 175 -0.45 2.52 -9.01
N TYR A 176 -0.61 2.07 -10.23
CA TYR A 176 0.42 1.39 -11.01
C TYR A 176 0.82 2.26 -12.21
N ALA A 177 0.35 1.99 -13.42
CA ALA A 177 0.65 2.83 -14.58
C ALA A 177 0.12 4.28 -14.46
N GLY A 178 -0.94 4.48 -13.67
CA GLY A 178 -1.52 5.80 -13.41
C GLY A 178 -0.78 6.66 -12.39
N LEU A 179 0.27 6.16 -11.75
CA LEU A 179 1.01 6.88 -10.72
C LEU A 179 1.46 8.29 -11.14
N PRO A 180 1.94 8.53 -12.36
CA PRO A 180 2.40 9.85 -12.77
C PRO A 180 1.37 10.97 -12.68
N VAL A 181 0.07 10.66 -12.77
CA VAL A 181 -1.00 11.68 -12.75
C VAL A 181 -1.69 11.86 -11.40
N VAL A 182 -1.34 11.03 -10.41
CA VAL A 182 -2.05 11.01 -9.10
C VAL A 182 -2.05 12.38 -8.43
N ALA A 183 -0.91 13.02 -8.28
CA ALA A 183 -0.80 14.30 -7.58
C ALA A 183 -1.63 15.39 -8.24
N ASP A 184 -1.56 15.50 -9.56
CA ASP A 184 -2.31 16.51 -10.33
C ASP A 184 -3.82 16.25 -10.27
N TRP A 185 -4.23 14.99 -10.38
CA TRP A 185 -5.64 14.62 -10.31
C TRP A 185 -6.23 14.89 -8.92
N LEU A 186 -5.52 14.54 -7.86
CA LEU A 186 -5.98 14.83 -6.49
C LEU A 186 -6.15 16.33 -6.26
N ASN A 187 -5.23 17.13 -6.76
CA ASN A 187 -5.34 18.59 -6.70
C ASN A 187 -6.57 19.09 -7.47
N ASP A 188 -6.77 18.60 -8.69
CA ASP A 188 -7.92 18.97 -9.54
C ASP A 188 -9.26 18.54 -8.91
N PHE A 189 -9.27 17.43 -8.19
CA PHE A 189 -10.46 16.88 -7.53
C PHE A 189 -10.76 17.57 -6.18
N GLY A 190 -9.90 18.50 -5.76
CA GLY A 190 -10.07 19.23 -4.50
C GLY A 190 -9.74 18.41 -3.26
N TRP A 191 -8.94 17.37 -3.38
CA TRP A 191 -8.42 16.64 -2.23
C TRP A 191 -7.28 17.44 -1.59
N THR A 192 -7.52 17.98 -0.40
CA THR A 192 -6.60 18.89 0.30
C THR A 192 -5.92 18.26 1.52
N LYS A 193 -6.32 17.06 1.91
CA LYS A 193 -5.69 16.25 2.96
C LYS A 193 -4.47 15.50 2.40
N PRO A 194 -3.65 14.89 3.27
CA PRO A 194 -2.54 14.07 2.79
C PRO A 194 -3.02 12.81 2.09
N TYR A 195 -2.13 12.24 1.29
CA TYR A 195 -2.33 10.94 0.66
C TYR A 195 -1.08 10.06 0.79
N ILE A 196 -1.24 8.79 0.52
CA ILE A 196 -0.16 7.81 0.38
C ILE A 196 -0.42 6.95 -0.86
N LEU A 197 0.61 6.30 -1.35
CA LEU A 197 0.44 5.18 -2.26
C LEU A 197 0.26 3.92 -1.41
N GLY A 198 -0.96 3.40 -1.37
CA GLY A 198 -1.27 2.18 -0.63
C GLY A 198 -0.67 0.94 -1.27
N GLU A 199 -0.58 0.96 -2.59
CA GLU A 199 0.14 0.00 -3.42
C GLU A 199 0.74 0.75 -4.61
N TRP A 200 1.96 0.42 -4.95
CA TRP A 200 2.60 0.88 -6.19
C TRP A 200 3.62 -0.16 -6.65
N GLY A 201 3.93 -0.14 -7.93
CA GLY A 201 4.88 -1.09 -8.46
C GLY A 201 4.90 -1.12 -9.98
N THR A 202 5.17 -2.29 -10.54
CA THR A 202 5.13 -2.50 -11.99
C THR A 202 3.72 -2.25 -12.52
N PHE A 203 3.59 -2.06 -13.84
CA PHE A 203 2.26 -1.92 -14.44
C PHE A 203 1.39 -3.13 -14.13
N GLY A 204 0.11 -2.89 -13.85
CA GLY A 204 -0.85 -3.96 -13.68
C GLY A 204 -0.98 -4.78 -14.95
N HIS A 205 -1.25 -6.08 -14.84
CA HIS A 205 -1.39 -6.93 -16.02
C HIS A 205 -2.50 -6.45 -16.98
N TRP A 206 -3.50 -5.73 -16.47
CA TRP A 206 -4.57 -5.10 -17.27
C TRP A 206 -4.13 -3.84 -18.01
N GLU A 207 -2.97 -3.26 -17.68
CA GLU A 207 -2.38 -2.05 -18.24
C GLU A 207 -1.24 -2.36 -19.21
N ALA A 208 -0.71 -3.59 -19.16
CA ALA A 208 0.45 -4.01 -19.95
C ALA A 208 0.09 -4.19 -21.43
N SER A 209 1.09 -4.00 -22.29
CA SER A 209 1.00 -4.38 -23.70
C SER A 209 0.67 -5.87 -23.82
N LYS A 210 -0.05 -6.24 -24.87
CA LYS A 210 -0.50 -7.62 -25.09
C LYS A 210 0.15 -8.24 -26.33
N THR A 211 0.31 -9.56 -26.30
CA THR A 211 0.68 -10.36 -27.45
C THR A 211 -0.45 -10.36 -28.50
N SER A 212 -0.18 -10.88 -29.70
CA SER A 212 -1.19 -11.02 -30.76
C SER A 212 -2.37 -11.94 -30.37
N TRP A 213 -2.19 -12.80 -29.37
CA TRP A 213 -3.24 -13.67 -28.82
C TRP A 213 -3.84 -13.15 -27.50
N ASN A 214 -3.68 -11.82 -27.24
CA ASN A 214 -4.33 -11.09 -26.14
C ASN A 214 -3.83 -11.46 -24.72
N GLU A 215 -2.60 -11.97 -24.58
CA GLU A 215 -1.97 -12.19 -23.29
C GLU A 215 -1.10 -10.99 -22.89
N PRO A 216 -1.16 -10.52 -21.63
CA PRO A 216 -0.33 -9.41 -21.18
C PRO A 216 1.15 -9.80 -21.16
N ILE A 217 2.01 -8.87 -21.56
CA ILE A 217 3.46 -9.04 -21.60
C ILE A 217 4.05 -8.53 -20.29
N GLU A 218 4.69 -9.43 -19.55
CA GLU A 218 5.39 -9.09 -18.30
C GLU A 218 6.72 -8.40 -18.61
N PHE A 219 7.03 -7.34 -17.84
CA PHE A 219 8.33 -6.70 -17.87
C PHE A 219 9.42 -7.64 -17.35
N THR A 220 10.64 -7.49 -17.88
CA THR A 220 11.83 -8.16 -17.31
C THR A 220 12.14 -7.60 -15.92
N SER A 221 12.96 -8.32 -15.16
CA SER A 221 13.43 -7.84 -13.85
C SER A 221 14.13 -6.49 -13.93
N LYS A 222 14.94 -6.27 -14.97
CA LYS A 222 15.62 -4.99 -15.21
C LYS A 222 14.63 -3.88 -15.51
N GLU A 223 13.67 -4.12 -16.39
CA GLU A 223 12.62 -3.13 -16.74
C GLU A 223 11.80 -2.74 -15.50
N LYS A 224 11.45 -3.71 -14.65
CA LYS A 224 10.75 -3.45 -13.38
C LYS A 224 11.60 -2.60 -12.44
N ALA A 225 12.87 -2.93 -12.27
CA ALA A 225 13.80 -2.18 -11.41
C ALA A 225 13.97 -0.74 -11.89
N ASP A 226 14.15 -0.54 -13.18
CA ASP A 226 14.27 0.80 -13.79
C ASP A 226 12.98 1.60 -13.61
N LEU A 227 11.82 0.97 -13.74
CA LEU A 227 10.52 1.59 -13.52
C LEU A 227 10.34 2.04 -12.07
N TYR A 228 10.66 1.19 -11.10
CA TYR A 228 10.60 1.53 -9.68
C TYR A 228 11.47 2.73 -9.34
N LEU A 229 12.70 2.77 -9.85
CA LEU A 229 13.59 3.89 -9.62
C LEU A 229 13.03 5.19 -10.18
N SER A 230 12.60 5.18 -11.43
CA SER A 230 12.06 6.34 -12.13
C SER A 230 10.76 6.84 -11.50
N GLU A 231 9.79 5.95 -11.24
CA GLU A 231 8.49 6.31 -10.67
C GLU A 231 8.62 6.90 -9.27
N TYR A 232 9.47 6.32 -8.43
CA TYR A 232 9.66 6.81 -7.07
C TYR A 232 10.30 8.19 -7.05
N GLN A 233 11.37 8.40 -7.81
CA GLN A 233 12.09 9.67 -7.87
C GLN A 233 11.26 10.79 -8.53
N ASN A 234 10.46 10.47 -9.54
CA ASN A 234 9.74 11.47 -10.32
C ASN A 234 8.32 11.74 -9.81
N HIS A 235 7.66 10.74 -9.20
CA HIS A 235 6.22 10.82 -8.94
C HIS A 235 5.81 10.56 -7.49
N ILE A 236 6.72 10.12 -6.62
CA ILE A 236 6.43 9.92 -5.19
C ILE A 236 7.17 10.97 -4.36
N LEU A 237 8.49 10.99 -4.41
CA LEU A 237 9.32 11.88 -3.58
C LEU A 237 9.04 13.37 -3.76
N PRO A 238 8.76 13.92 -4.97
CA PRO A 238 8.60 15.35 -5.15
C PRO A 238 7.33 15.95 -4.53
N HIS A 239 6.36 15.12 -4.16
CA HIS A 239 5.03 15.58 -3.72
C HIS A 239 4.92 15.58 -2.19
N GLU A 240 4.90 16.75 -1.59
CA GLU A 240 4.90 16.93 -0.12
C GLU A 240 3.55 16.67 0.54
N ASN A 241 2.48 16.49 -0.21
CA ASN A 241 1.21 15.99 0.27
C ASN A 241 1.20 14.45 0.38
N CYS A 242 2.19 13.78 -0.20
CA CYS A 242 2.39 12.34 -0.12
C CYS A 242 3.25 12.00 1.09
N LEU A 243 2.69 11.25 2.03
CA LEU A 243 3.40 10.84 3.24
C LEU A 243 4.29 9.60 3.04
N GLY A 244 4.30 9.04 1.85
CA GLY A 244 5.09 7.89 1.46
C GLY A 244 4.31 6.84 0.72
N ALA A 245 4.85 5.63 0.66
CA ALA A 245 4.34 4.60 -0.24
C ALA A 245 4.66 3.19 0.24
N TYR A 246 3.80 2.26 -0.16
CA TYR A 246 3.94 0.83 0.08
C TYR A 246 4.15 0.09 -1.25
N ALA A 247 5.34 -0.46 -1.44
CA ALA A 247 5.66 -1.24 -2.62
C ALA A 247 4.85 -2.56 -2.65
N PHE A 248 4.32 -2.92 -3.77
CA PHE A 248 3.57 -4.15 -3.97
C PHE A 248 4.32 -5.08 -4.94
N PHE A 249 4.82 -6.22 -4.57
CA PHE A 249 4.55 -6.96 -3.34
C PHE A 249 5.86 -7.53 -2.77
N TRP A 250 6.10 -7.34 -1.48
CA TRP A 250 7.30 -7.81 -0.77
C TRP A 250 7.12 -9.25 -0.31
N GLY A 251 7.43 -10.15 -1.23
CA GLY A 251 7.23 -11.58 -1.08
C GLY A 251 7.14 -12.25 -2.43
N ASN A 252 6.58 -13.46 -2.46
CA ASN A 252 6.30 -14.19 -3.69
C ASN A 252 4.80 -14.48 -3.79
N LYS A 253 4.15 -13.90 -4.78
CA LYS A 253 2.71 -13.98 -4.98
C LYS A 253 2.38 -14.42 -6.39
N GLN A 254 1.52 -15.44 -6.49
CA GLN A 254 0.97 -15.86 -7.77
C GLN A 254 -0.21 -14.95 -8.15
N GLU A 255 0.03 -13.99 -9.04
CA GLU A 255 -1.01 -13.17 -9.66
C GLU A 255 -0.65 -12.96 -11.12
N ARG A 256 -1.39 -13.52 -12.02
CA ARG A 256 -1.11 -13.68 -13.44
C ARG A 256 0.09 -14.61 -13.69
N THR A 257 1.26 -14.27 -13.15
CA THR A 257 2.45 -15.12 -13.07
C THR A 257 3.00 -15.11 -11.64
N SER A 258 3.95 -15.98 -11.33
CA SER A 258 4.62 -15.99 -10.01
C SER A 258 5.60 -14.84 -9.81
N THR A 259 5.94 -14.11 -10.87
CA THR A 259 6.95 -13.04 -10.89
C THR A 259 6.38 -11.66 -11.19
N TRP A 260 5.11 -11.54 -11.57
CA TRP A 260 4.55 -10.26 -12.03
C TRP A 260 4.73 -9.14 -11.00
N TYR A 261 4.24 -9.35 -9.77
CA TYR A 261 4.33 -8.38 -8.68
C TYR A 261 5.36 -8.74 -7.62
N SER A 262 5.88 -9.97 -7.65
CA SER A 262 6.76 -10.49 -6.61
C SER A 262 8.12 -9.81 -6.64
N LEU A 263 8.55 -9.30 -5.49
CA LEU A 263 9.90 -8.74 -5.31
C LEU A 263 10.92 -9.81 -4.90
N PHE A 264 10.43 -10.99 -4.55
CA PHE A 264 11.25 -12.16 -4.20
C PHE A 264 10.86 -13.36 -5.05
N LEU A 265 11.85 -14.20 -5.35
CA LEU A 265 11.66 -15.46 -6.04
C LEU A 265 11.12 -16.54 -5.06
N LYS A 266 10.57 -17.63 -5.59
CA LYS A 266 10.09 -18.76 -4.78
C LYS A 266 11.14 -19.32 -3.84
N ASN A 267 12.41 -19.31 -4.25
CA ASN A 267 13.53 -19.79 -3.43
C ASN A 267 13.98 -18.79 -2.35
N GLY A 268 13.30 -17.65 -2.20
CA GLY A 268 13.63 -16.60 -1.24
C GLY A 268 14.67 -15.58 -1.72
N GLY A 269 15.21 -15.73 -2.93
CA GLY A 269 16.16 -14.79 -3.50
C GLY A 269 15.48 -13.44 -3.82
N LYS A 270 16.18 -12.33 -3.50
CA LYS A 270 15.68 -10.99 -3.86
C LYS A 270 15.85 -10.70 -5.34
N THR A 271 14.93 -9.92 -5.91
CA THR A 271 15.05 -9.37 -7.26
C THR A 271 15.79 -8.04 -7.25
N GLN A 272 16.17 -7.54 -8.43
CA GLN A 272 16.84 -6.24 -8.59
C GLN A 272 16.03 -5.08 -7.99
N THR A 273 14.70 -5.17 -7.99
CA THR A 273 13.82 -4.12 -7.44
C THR A 273 14.03 -3.95 -5.93
N VAL A 274 14.31 -5.00 -5.19
CA VAL A 274 14.67 -4.90 -3.77
C VAL A 274 15.93 -4.04 -3.58
N ASP A 275 16.94 -4.22 -4.42
CA ASP A 275 18.17 -3.41 -4.40
C ASP A 275 17.88 -1.95 -4.75
N VAL A 276 16.98 -1.69 -5.70
CA VAL A 276 16.53 -0.32 -6.04
C VAL A 276 15.84 0.34 -4.85
N LEU A 277 14.96 -0.36 -4.16
CA LEU A 277 14.30 0.17 -2.96
C LEU A 277 15.30 0.44 -1.84
N HIS A 278 16.27 -0.42 -1.65
CA HIS A 278 17.39 -0.18 -0.73
C HIS A 278 18.11 1.14 -1.06
N TYR A 279 18.45 1.34 -2.33
CA TYR A 279 19.07 2.59 -2.79
C TYR A 279 18.16 3.81 -2.55
N LEU A 280 16.87 3.71 -2.89
CA LEU A 280 15.91 4.81 -2.71
C LEU A 280 15.69 5.18 -1.23
N TRP A 281 15.72 4.19 -0.34
CA TRP A 281 15.44 4.39 1.08
C TRP A 281 16.68 4.75 1.90
N LYS A 282 17.86 4.28 1.51
CA LYS A 282 19.12 4.49 2.23
C LYS A 282 20.13 5.39 1.51
N ASN A 283 19.87 5.74 0.26
CA ASN A 283 20.76 6.50 -0.61
C ASN A 283 22.12 5.82 -0.85
N GLU A 284 22.15 4.50 -0.76
CA GLU A 284 23.31 3.65 -1.05
C GLU A 284 22.86 2.29 -1.56
N TRP A 285 23.63 1.71 -2.47
CA TRP A 285 23.34 0.36 -2.95
C TRP A 285 23.77 -0.67 -1.92
N PRO A 286 23.05 -1.81 -1.80
CA PRO A 286 23.47 -2.90 -0.93
C PRO A 286 24.79 -3.51 -1.42
N GLU A 287 25.61 -4.01 -0.48
CA GLU A 287 26.87 -4.68 -0.83
C GLU A 287 26.65 -5.92 -1.68
N ASN A 288 25.64 -6.70 -1.34
CA ASN A 288 25.27 -7.92 -2.08
C ASN A 288 24.07 -7.65 -2.96
N ARG A 289 24.33 -7.41 -4.25
CA ARG A 289 23.28 -7.11 -5.23
C ARG A 289 22.73 -8.38 -5.86
N ALA A 290 21.43 -8.34 -6.20
CA ALA A 290 20.79 -9.39 -6.98
C ALA A 290 21.44 -9.54 -8.35
N PRO A 291 21.52 -10.78 -8.90
CA PRO A 291 22.07 -11.01 -10.23
C PRO A 291 21.31 -10.22 -11.30
N VAL A 292 22.05 -9.64 -12.25
CA VAL A 292 21.49 -9.00 -13.45
C VAL A 292 21.65 -9.97 -14.62
N LEU A 293 20.51 -10.37 -15.21
CA LEU A 293 20.49 -11.10 -16.47
C LEU A 293 20.48 -10.10 -17.63
N ASP A 294 21.65 -9.80 -18.18
CA ASP A 294 21.79 -8.85 -19.29
C ASP A 294 21.35 -9.46 -20.65
N SER A 295 21.45 -10.76 -20.82
CA SER A 295 20.94 -11.47 -22.01
C SER A 295 20.85 -12.97 -21.75
N LEU A 296 19.77 -13.58 -22.22
CA LEU A 296 19.69 -15.02 -22.47
C LEU A 296 20.28 -15.28 -23.85
N ARG A 297 21.54 -15.75 -23.92
CA ARG A 297 22.04 -16.36 -25.15
C ARG A 297 21.53 -17.81 -25.17
N LEU A 298 20.58 -18.08 -26.02
CA LEU A 298 20.29 -19.43 -26.44
C LEU A 298 21.48 -19.87 -27.30
N ASP A 299 22.39 -20.63 -26.73
CA ASP A 299 23.35 -21.39 -27.52
C ASP A 299 22.54 -22.39 -28.34
N GLY A 300 22.33 -22.06 -29.61
CA GLY A 300 21.64 -22.91 -30.54
C GLY A 300 22.43 -24.20 -30.79
N LYS A 301 22.22 -25.19 -29.93
CA LYS A 301 22.46 -26.57 -30.28
C LYS A 301 21.12 -27.14 -30.73
N ASN A 302 20.97 -27.21 -32.05
CA ASN A 302 19.88 -27.92 -32.70
C ASN A 302 19.74 -29.32 -32.07
N ALA A 303 18.61 -29.55 -31.43
CA ALA A 303 18.18 -30.92 -31.20
C ALA A 303 17.73 -31.50 -32.55
N HIS A 304 18.44 -32.51 -33.01
CA HIS A 304 18.00 -33.39 -34.11
C HIS A 304 16.89 -34.30 -33.62
#